data_48075f861615f8448e976cd475278d3f
#
_entry.id   48075f861615f8448e976cd475278d3f
#
_cell.length_a   1.000
_cell.length_b   1.000
_cell.length_c   1.000
_cell.angle_alpha   90.00
_cell.angle_beta   90.00
_cell.angle_gamma   90.00
#
_symmetry.space_group_name_H-M   'P 1'
#
loop_
_entity.id
_entity.type
_entity.pdbx_description
1 polymer ?
#
loop_
_entity_poly.entity_id
_entity_poly.type
_entity_poly.pdbx_seq_one_letter_code
_entity_poly.pdbx_strand_id
1 'polypeptide(L)'
;MKAYSITDIGRRRTMNQDYVYASEQPVGNLKNLLIVADGMGGHNAGDLASRYTVELMVEYITNEKDETRPVSLLSSAIHHANELVMEKARSAKEYEGMGTTIVAATVTDGCLYVANVGDSRLYLIDQGIEQITRDHSIVEEMIRMGEIQRKDAKSHPDRNVITRAVGVHVPVRVDFFDVKLEKGDKLLLCSDGLTNMVEDEDILQLVKKSASLKEAAERLVTEANKNGGKDNISVVLAEYE
;
A
#
# COMPACT_ATOMS: atom_id res chain seq x y z
N MET A 1 8.24 9.03 15.43
CA MET A 1 8.13 7.88 14.49
C MET A 1 9.35 7.88 13.60
N LYS A 2 9.95 6.73 13.35
CA LYS A 2 10.99 6.52 12.34
C LYS A 2 10.42 5.69 11.20
N ALA A 3 10.89 5.91 9.98
CA ALA A 3 10.44 5.15 8.81
C ALA A 3 11.60 4.86 7.85
N TYR A 4 11.47 3.77 7.10
CA TYR A 4 12.34 3.42 5.98
C TYR A 4 11.51 2.82 4.86
N SER A 5 11.79 3.20 3.63
CA SER A 5 11.10 2.70 2.44
C SER A 5 12.09 2.17 1.41
N ILE A 6 11.69 1.12 0.71
CA ILE A 6 12.44 0.52 -0.39
C ILE A 6 11.45 -0.03 -1.43
N THR A 7 11.83 0.08 -2.69
CA THR A 7 11.12 -0.59 -3.79
C THR A 7 12.13 -1.30 -4.68
N ASP A 8 11.76 -2.45 -5.23
CA ASP A 8 12.59 -3.30 -6.09
C ASP A 8 11.76 -3.82 -7.27
N ILE A 9 12.37 -3.89 -8.43
CA ILE A 9 11.70 -4.33 -9.67
C ILE A 9 11.31 -5.82 -9.63
N GLY A 10 11.90 -6.60 -8.72
CA GLY A 10 11.74 -8.05 -8.71
C GLY A 10 12.66 -8.76 -9.72
N ARG A 11 12.38 -10.06 -9.95
CA ARG A 11 13.20 -10.90 -10.86
C ARG A 11 12.55 -11.15 -12.22
N ARG A 12 11.26 -10.85 -12.37
CA ARG A 12 10.47 -11.20 -13.55
C ARG A 12 9.96 -10.00 -14.33
N ARG A 13 9.80 -8.87 -13.68
CA ARG A 13 9.35 -7.63 -14.30
C ARG A 13 10.51 -6.92 -14.97
N THR A 14 10.22 -6.12 -15.99
CA THR A 14 11.18 -5.27 -16.71
C THR A 14 11.05 -3.79 -16.33
N MET A 15 9.98 -3.45 -15.60
CA MET A 15 9.66 -2.12 -15.13
C MET A 15 9.12 -2.21 -13.70
N ASN A 16 9.44 -1.20 -12.90
CA ASN A 16 8.83 -1.03 -11.60
C ASN A 16 7.63 -0.10 -11.71
N GLN A 17 6.43 -0.62 -11.43
CA GLN A 17 5.16 0.10 -11.46
C GLN A 17 4.67 0.45 -10.05
N ASP A 18 5.40 0.02 -9.02
CA ASP A 18 5.14 0.43 -7.64
C ASP A 18 5.72 1.83 -7.37
N TYR A 19 5.08 2.54 -6.45
CA TYR A 19 5.60 3.78 -5.91
C TYR A 19 5.41 3.84 -4.40
N VAL A 20 6.42 4.38 -3.69
CA VAL A 20 6.40 4.50 -2.23
C VAL A 20 6.66 5.94 -1.81
N TYR A 21 5.99 6.36 -0.74
CA TYR A 21 6.24 7.65 -0.10
C TYR A 21 6.29 7.46 1.42
N ALA A 22 7.31 8.00 2.06
CA ALA A 22 7.46 7.95 3.51
C ALA A 22 8.01 9.27 4.03
N SER A 23 7.21 9.99 4.80
CA SER A 23 7.60 11.21 5.49
C SER A 23 7.40 11.07 6.98
N GLU A 24 8.49 11.16 7.74
CA GLU A 24 8.49 11.27 9.20
C GLU A 24 8.08 12.69 9.67
N GLN A 25 8.21 13.66 8.77
CA GLN A 25 7.89 15.06 8.98
C GLN A 25 6.44 15.35 8.60
N PRO A 26 5.83 16.40 9.12
CA PRO A 26 4.49 16.79 8.76
C PRO A 26 4.31 17.03 7.25
N VAL A 27 3.18 16.54 6.71
CA VAL A 27 2.72 16.81 5.37
C VAL A 27 1.36 17.51 5.50
N GLY A 28 1.31 18.81 5.24
CA GLY A 28 0.13 19.63 5.55
C GLY A 28 -0.26 19.50 7.02
N ASN A 29 -1.51 19.11 7.28
CA ASN A 29 -2.05 18.92 8.62
C ASN A 29 -1.82 17.50 9.20
N LEU A 30 -1.23 16.57 8.43
CA LEU A 30 -0.83 15.25 8.94
C LEU A 30 0.54 15.32 9.59
N LYS A 31 0.73 14.68 10.76
CA LYS A 31 2.03 14.66 11.48
C LYS A 31 3.12 13.86 10.77
N ASN A 32 2.73 12.95 9.90
CA ASN A 32 3.56 12.09 9.06
C ASN A 32 2.69 11.47 7.97
N LEU A 33 3.29 10.86 6.96
CA LEU A 33 2.54 10.18 5.90
C LEU A 33 3.35 9.05 5.28
N LEU A 34 2.76 7.86 5.24
CA LEU A 34 3.32 6.66 4.63
C LEU A 34 2.36 6.18 3.53
N ILE A 35 2.87 5.88 2.34
CA ILE A 35 2.05 5.38 1.23
C ILE A 35 2.81 4.30 0.46
N VAL A 36 2.09 3.24 0.08
CA VAL A 36 2.49 2.29 -0.96
C VAL A 36 1.39 2.27 -2.01
N ALA A 37 1.80 2.32 -3.27
CA ALA A 37 0.93 2.27 -4.44
C ALA A 37 1.50 1.26 -5.43
N ASP A 38 0.67 0.32 -5.88
CA ASP A 38 0.99 -0.68 -6.90
C ASP A 38 0.23 -0.32 -8.17
N GLY A 39 0.97 0.05 -9.20
CA GLY A 39 0.41 0.57 -10.44
C GLY A 39 0.06 -0.52 -11.43
N MET A 40 -1.12 -0.41 -12.02
CA MET A 40 -1.59 -1.30 -13.06
C MET A 40 -1.88 -0.54 -14.36
N GLY A 41 -1.71 -1.24 -15.47
CA GLY A 41 -1.97 -0.73 -16.82
C GLY A 41 -0.97 -1.28 -17.83
N GLY A 42 -1.30 -1.13 -19.12
CA GLY A 42 -0.40 -1.56 -20.20
C GLY A 42 0.85 -0.66 -20.31
N HIS A 43 1.99 -1.25 -20.71
CA HIS A 43 3.26 -0.55 -20.92
C HIS A 43 3.65 0.35 -19.71
N ASN A 44 3.76 1.67 -19.90
CA ASN A 44 4.18 2.65 -18.89
C ASN A 44 3.02 3.24 -18.07
N ALA A 45 1.78 2.79 -18.29
CA ALA A 45 0.62 3.40 -17.65
C ALA A 45 0.56 3.12 -16.15
N GLY A 46 1.02 1.93 -15.71
CA GLY A 46 1.05 1.58 -14.29
C GLY A 46 2.05 2.41 -13.47
N ASP A 47 3.29 2.58 -13.96
CA ASP A 47 4.30 3.45 -13.31
C ASP A 47 3.79 4.90 -13.18
N LEU A 48 3.19 5.42 -14.25
CA LEU A 48 2.58 6.74 -14.17
C LEU A 48 1.42 6.78 -13.18
N ALA A 49 0.56 5.74 -13.15
CA ALA A 49 -0.62 5.71 -12.29
C ALA A 49 -0.25 5.76 -10.80
N SER A 50 0.67 4.90 -10.35
CA SER A 50 1.09 4.85 -8.95
C SER A 50 1.76 6.14 -8.52
N ARG A 51 2.75 6.61 -9.28
CA ARG A 51 3.47 7.85 -9.00
C ARG A 51 2.56 9.08 -9.01
N TYR A 52 1.78 9.26 -10.07
CA TYR A 52 0.89 10.43 -10.22
C TYR A 52 -0.16 10.48 -9.12
N THR A 53 -0.75 9.33 -8.76
CA THR A 53 -1.71 9.26 -7.64
C THR A 53 -1.08 9.73 -6.33
N VAL A 54 0.11 9.25 -6.00
CA VAL A 54 0.80 9.62 -4.75
C VAL A 54 1.21 11.10 -4.76
N GLU A 55 1.74 11.60 -5.88
CA GLU A 55 2.09 13.02 -6.03
C GLU A 55 0.86 13.93 -5.83
N LEU A 56 -0.28 13.59 -6.46
CA LEU A 56 -1.54 14.34 -6.29
C LEU A 56 -2.06 14.29 -4.85
N MET A 57 -1.99 13.14 -4.19
CA MET A 57 -2.39 13.03 -2.78
C MET A 57 -1.52 13.91 -1.88
N VAL A 58 -0.20 13.86 -2.05
CA VAL A 58 0.75 14.67 -1.26
C VAL A 58 0.53 16.17 -1.52
N GLU A 59 0.33 16.56 -2.77
CA GLU A 59 0.03 17.94 -3.13
C GLU A 59 -1.28 18.42 -2.49
N TYR A 60 -2.36 17.64 -2.60
CA TYR A 60 -3.65 17.95 -2.00
C TYR A 60 -3.52 18.13 -0.48
N ILE A 61 -2.92 17.17 0.22
CA ILE A 61 -2.73 17.19 1.68
C ILE A 61 -1.88 18.40 2.11
N THR A 62 -0.85 18.74 1.34
CA THR A 62 0.03 19.87 1.65
C THR A 62 -0.71 21.21 1.52
N ASN A 63 -1.60 21.34 0.54
CA ASN A 63 -2.32 22.56 0.25
C ASN A 63 -3.61 22.74 1.05
N GLU A 64 -4.21 21.65 1.57
CA GLU A 64 -5.40 21.70 2.41
C GLU A 64 -5.06 22.29 3.79
N LYS A 65 -5.76 23.37 4.20
CA LYS A 65 -5.47 24.09 5.44
C LYS A 65 -6.58 23.98 6.50
N ASP A 66 -7.80 23.70 6.07
CA ASP A 66 -8.98 23.74 6.92
C ASP A 66 -9.29 22.37 7.53
N GLU A 67 -9.07 21.27 6.79
CA GLU A 67 -9.34 19.92 7.28
C GLU A 67 -8.14 19.40 8.09
N THR A 68 -8.39 19.04 9.34
CA THR A 68 -7.37 18.53 10.27
C THR A 68 -7.60 17.07 10.68
N ARG A 69 -8.76 16.49 10.35
CA ARG A 69 -9.07 15.10 10.68
C ARG A 69 -8.40 14.16 9.70
N PRO A 70 -7.54 13.23 10.16
CA PRO A 70 -6.76 12.37 9.28
C PRO A 70 -7.59 11.59 8.26
N VAL A 71 -8.68 10.96 8.69
CA VAL A 71 -9.56 10.16 7.81
C VAL A 71 -10.18 11.03 6.71
N SER A 72 -10.71 12.20 7.07
CA SER A 72 -11.31 13.11 6.09
C SER A 72 -10.29 13.61 5.08
N LEU A 73 -9.09 13.95 5.55
CA LEU A 73 -8.03 14.46 4.69
C LEU A 73 -7.50 13.39 3.71
N LEU A 74 -7.26 12.16 4.21
CA LEU A 74 -6.90 11.02 3.35
C LEU A 74 -8.00 10.69 2.34
N SER A 75 -9.27 10.69 2.78
CA SER A 75 -10.41 10.46 1.91
C SER A 75 -10.48 11.47 0.78
N SER A 76 -10.43 12.76 1.10
CA SER A 76 -10.49 13.83 0.10
C SER A 76 -9.32 13.78 -0.87
N ALA A 77 -8.10 13.51 -0.39
CA ALA A 77 -6.92 13.37 -1.22
C ALA A 77 -7.04 12.20 -2.21
N ILE A 78 -7.53 11.03 -1.75
CA ILE A 78 -7.74 9.87 -2.63
C ILE A 78 -8.83 10.14 -3.68
N HIS A 79 -9.94 10.76 -3.30
CA HIS A 79 -11.00 11.10 -4.25
C HIS A 79 -10.53 12.11 -5.31
N HIS A 80 -9.82 13.15 -4.88
CA HIS A 80 -9.22 14.13 -5.78
C HIS A 80 -8.24 13.48 -6.76
N ALA A 81 -7.31 12.65 -6.25
CA ALA A 81 -6.37 11.92 -7.10
C ALA A 81 -7.10 10.98 -8.08
N ASN A 82 -8.16 10.27 -7.63
CA ASN A 82 -8.95 9.38 -8.47
C ASN A 82 -9.56 10.10 -9.68
N GLU A 83 -10.14 11.28 -9.48
CA GLU A 83 -10.73 12.07 -10.56
C GLU A 83 -9.68 12.46 -11.59
N LEU A 84 -8.51 12.97 -11.16
CA LEU A 84 -7.44 13.40 -12.05
C LEU A 84 -6.75 12.23 -12.77
N VAL A 85 -6.58 11.08 -12.11
CA VAL A 85 -6.06 9.86 -12.75
C VAL A 85 -7.02 9.35 -13.81
N MET A 86 -8.34 9.36 -13.55
CA MET A 86 -9.34 9.00 -14.55
C MET A 86 -9.37 9.97 -15.74
N GLU A 87 -9.23 11.27 -15.48
CA GLU A 87 -9.13 12.26 -16.53
C GLU A 87 -7.89 12.01 -17.39
N LYS A 88 -6.76 11.73 -16.74
CA LYS A 88 -5.51 11.36 -17.42
C LYS A 88 -5.66 10.10 -18.25
N ALA A 89 -6.29 9.05 -17.71
CA ALA A 89 -6.55 7.80 -18.42
C ALA A 89 -7.36 7.98 -19.72
N ARG A 90 -8.26 8.97 -19.74
CA ARG A 90 -9.09 9.30 -20.91
C ARG A 90 -8.38 10.23 -21.91
N SER A 91 -7.28 10.87 -21.52
CA SER A 91 -6.61 11.88 -22.34
C SER A 91 -5.86 11.33 -23.56
N ALA A 92 -5.41 10.08 -23.51
CA ALA A 92 -4.72 9.40 -24.61
C ALA A 92 -4.83 7.88 -24.48
N LYS A 93 -4.79 7.20 -25.62
CA LYS A 93 -4.90 5.72 -25.70
C LYS A 93 -3.78 5.00 -24.93
N GLU A 94 -2.61 5.60 -24.83
CA GLU A 94 -1.46 5.06 -24.09
C GLU A 94 -1.68 4.98 -22.57
N TYR A 95 -2.66 5.74 -22.03
CA TYR A 95 -3.05 5.75 -20.62
C TYR A 95 -4.32 4.96 -20.35
N GLU A 96 -4.92 4.36 -21.37
CA GLU A 96 -6.16 3.58 -21.23
C GLU A 96 -5.97 2.43 -20.22
N GLY A 97 -6.88 2.37 -19.24
CA GLY A 97 -6.85 1.33 -18.20
C GLY A 97 -5.78 1.54 -17.13
N MET A 98 -5.13 2.72 -17.07
CA MET A 98 -4.25 3.04 -15.96
C MET A 98 -5.01 3.13 -14.65
N GLY A 99 -4.43 2.60 -13.59
CA GLY A 99 -4.95 2.66 -12.23
C GLY A 99 -3.89 2.21 -11.24
N THR A 100 -4.20 2.31 -9.94
CA THR A 100 -3.27 1.89 -8.91
C THR A 100 -3.99 1.48 -7.63
N THR A 101 -3.39 0.59 -6.87
CA THR A 101 -3.76 0.42 -5.46
C THR A 101 -3.28 1.61 -4.64
N ILE A 102 -3.82 1.80 -3.47
CA ILE A 102 -3.30 2.71 -2.45
C ILE A 102 -3.50 2.10 -1.07
N VAL A 103 -2.42 1.99 -0.32
CA VAL A 103 -2.46 1.89 1.14
C VAL A 103 -1.72 3.09 1.71
N ALA A 104 -2.44 3.95 2.43
CA ALA A 104 -1.91 5.17 3.02
C ALA A 104 -2.15 5.19 4.52
N ALA A 105 -1.16 5.66 5.28
CA ALA A 105 -1.23 5.67 6.74
C ALA A 105 -0.62 6.95 7.32
N THR A 106 -1.21 7.41 8.42
CA THR A 106 -0.65 8.48 9.26
C THR A 106 -0.88 8.15 10.72
N VAL A 107 0.04 8.59 11.57
CA VAL A 107 -0.06 8.42 13.03
C VAL A 107 -0.20 9.78 13.70
N THR A 108 -1.26 9.95 14.48
CA THR A 108 -1.54 11.16 15.23
C THR A 108 -1.99 10.79 16.65
N ASP A 109 -1.32 11.32 17.67
CA ASP A 109 -1.65 11.16 19.09
C ASP A 109 -1.79 9.69 19.54
N GLY A 110 -0.88 8.82 19.03
CA GLY A 110 -0.87 7.39 19.35
C GLY A 110 -1.96 6.57 18.64
N CYS A 111 -2.65 7.15 17.66
CA CYS A 111 -3.60 6.45 16.83
C CYS A 111 -3.10 6.41 15.38
N LEU A 112 -3.06 5.22 14.83
CA LEU A 112 -2.83 4.95 13.41
C LEU A 112 -4.15 5.11 12.67
N TYR A 113 -4.15 5.86 11.57
CA TYR A 113 -5.26 5.97 10.62
C TYR A 113 -4.81 5.44 9.27
N VAL A 114 -5.59 4.54 8.69
CA VAL A 114 -5.26 3.84 7.44
C VAL A 114 -6.37 4.03 6.44
N ALA A 115 -6.01 4.32 5.20
CA ALA A 115 -6.91 4.29 4.04
C ALA A 115 -6.42 3.23 3.06
N ASN A 116 -7.33 2.37 2.55
CA ASN A 116 -6.99 1.29 1.63
C ASN A 116 -7.89 1.24 0.41
N VAL A 117 -7.28 1.10 -0.76
CA VAL A 117 -7.92 0.78 -2.05
C VAL A 117 -7.03 -0.22 -2.78
N GLY A 118 -7.49 -1.44 -2.97
CA GLY A 118 -6.72 -2.51 -3.63
C GLY A 118 -6.28 -3.60 -2.66
N ASP A 119 -5.24 -4.32 -3.01
CA ASP A 119 -4.70 -5.48 -2.31
C ASP A 119 -3.27 -5.26 -1.75
N SER A 120 -2.75 -4.05 -1.85
CA SER A 120 -1.60 -3.62 -1.04
C SER A 120 -2.01 -3.59 0.42
N ARG A 121 -1.12 -4.00 1.33
CA ARG A 121 -1.48 -4.29 2.71
C ARG A 121 -0.76 -3.39 3.71
N LEU A 122 -1.40 -3.20 4.86
CA LEU A 122 -0.77 -2.69 6.07
C LEU A 122 -0.90 -3.72 7.19
N TYR A 123 0.23 -4.01 7.82
CA TYR A 123 0.34 -4.86 9.00
C TYR A 123 0.79 -4.05 10.23
N LEU A 124 0.24 -4.40 11.37
CA LEU A 124 0.77 -4.06 12.69
C LEU A 124 1.65 -5.23 13.17
N ILE A 125 2.86 -4.91 13.61
CA ILE A 125 3.83 -5.89 14.13
C ILE A 125 4.24 -5.46 15.54
N ASP A 126 3.80 -6.24 16.50
CA ASP A 126 4.12 -6.12 17.92
C ASP A 126 4.72 -7.44 18.43
N GLN A 127 4.03 -8.17 19.33
CA GLN A 127 4.37 -9.54 19.71
C GLN A 127 4.02 -10.55 18.61
N GLY A 128 3.08 -10.20 17.72
CA GLY A 128 2.64 -10.94 16.55
C GLY A 128 2.71 -10.10 15.28
N ILE A 129 2.02 -10.56 14.25
CA ILE A 129 1.75 -9.82 13.02
C ILE A 129 0.24 -9.87 12.76
N GLU A 130 -0.36 -8.72 12.51
CA GLU A 130 -1.78 -8.58 12.22
C GLU A 130 -1.97 -7.75 10.95
N GLN A 131 -2.66 -8.29 9.95
CA GLN A 131 -3.09 -7.54 8.79
C GLN A 131 -4.25 -6.63 9.17
N ILE A 132 -4.03 -5.32 9.15
CA ILE A 132 -5.05 -4.31 9.47
C ILE A 132 -5.97 -4.05 8.29
N THR A 133 -5.41 -3.97 7.09
CA THR A 133 -6.19 -3.79 5.85
C THR A 133 -6.87 -5.09 5.42
N ARG A 134 -7.88 -4.94 4.56
CA ARG A 134 -8.50 -6.08 3.87
C ARG A 134 -8.30 -5.93 2.38
N ASP A 135 -7.85 -7.00 1.72
CA ASP A 135 -7.63 -6.99 0.29
C ASP A 135 -8.95 -6.80 -0.48
N HIS A 136 -8.94 -5.90 -1.43
CA HIS A 136 -10.03 -5.77 -2.39
C HIS A 136 -9.73 -6.66 -3.62
N SER A 137 -9.86 -7.97 -3.43
CA SER A 137 -9.62 -8.99 -4.46
C SER A 137 -10.79 -9.96 -4.56
N ILE A 138 -10.93 -10.61 -5.72
CA ILE A 138 -11.95 -11.66 -5.93
C ILE A 138 -11.79 -12.77 -4.89
N VAL A 139 -10.54 -13.19 -4.64
CA VAL A 139 -10.26 -14.28 -3.68
C VAL A 139 -10.69 -13.94 -2.26
N GLU A 140 -10.47 -12.70 -1.80
CA GLU A 140 -10.89 -12.28 -0.47
C GLU A 140 -12.43 -12.21 -0.37
N GLU A 141 -13.12 -11.83 -1.44
CA GLU A 141 -14.59 -11.90 -1.49
C GLU A 141 -15.11 -13.34 -1.42
N MET A 142 -14.48 -14.27 -2.15
CA MET A 142 -14.81 -15.70 -2.10
C MET A 142 -14.57 -16.32 -0.72
N ILE A 143 -13.48 -15.94 -0.02
CA ILE A 143 -13.23 -16.35 1.37
C ILE A 143 -14.35 -15.85 2.29
N ARG A 144 -14.73 -14.59 2.16
CA ARG A 144 -15.79 -13.99 2.97
C ARG A 144 -17.17 -14.63 2.75
N MET A 145 -17.44 -15.07 1.51
CA MET A 145 -18.67 -15.80 1.17
C MET A 145 -18.62 -17.27 1.61
N GLY A 146 -17.45 -17.76 2.05
CA GLY A 146 -17.25 -19.16 2.43
C GLY A 146 -17.10 -20.11 1.24
N GLU A 147 -16.86 -19.57 0.04
CA GLU A 147 -16.71 -20.35 -1.19
C GLU A 147 -15.35 -21.06 -1.26
N ILE A 148 -14.30 -20.44 -0.70
CA ILE A 148 -12.97 -21.03 -0.57
C ILE A 148 -12.40 -20.81 0.84
N GLN A 149 -11.42 -21.66 1.24
CA GLN A 149 -10.68 -21.45 2.47
C GLN A 149 -9.47 -20.55 2.24
N ARG A 150 -9.04 -19.79 3.27
CA ARG A 150 -7.89 -18.87 3.17
C ARG A 150 -6.60 -19.56 2.70
N LYS A 151 -6.39 -20.82 3.10
CA LYS A 151 -5.23 -21.61 2.63
C LYS A 151 -5.20 -21.85 1.12
N ASP A 152 -6.37 -21.84 0.45
CA ASP A 152 -6.49 -22.12 -0.98
C ASP A 152 -6.34 -20.83 -1.83
N ALA A 153 -6.42 -19.67 -1.18
CA ALA A 153 -6.37 -18.35 -1.85
C ALA A 153 -5.09 -18.13 -2.68
N LYS A 154 -3.93 -18.46 -2.12
CA LYS A 154 -2.62 -18.26 -2.79
C LYS A 154 -2.44 -19.09 -4.06
N SER A 155 -3.15 -20.23 -4.17
CA SER A 155 -3.12 -21.09 -5.36
C SER A 155 -4.25 -20.84 -6.35
N HIS A 156 -5.20 -19.93 -6.02
CA HIS A 156 -6.34 -19.66 -6.87
C HIS A 156 -5.91 -18.96 -8.17
N PRO A 157 -6.52 -19.32 -9.35
CA PRO A 157 -6.21 -18.67 -10.63
C PRO A 157 -6.37 -17.14 -10.59
N ASP A 158 -7.44 -16.66 -9.93
CA ASP A 158 -7.82 -15.25 -9.86
C ASP A 158 -7.22 -14.51 -8.64
N ARG A 159 -6.17 -15.05 -8.01
CA ARG A 159 -5.58 -14.47 -6.81
C ARG A 159 -5.07 -13.03 -6.98
N ASN A 160 -4.70 -12.65 -8.21
CA ASN A 160 -4.20 -11.30 -8.53
C ASN A 160 -5.29 -10.40 -9.13
N VAL A 161 -6.58 -10.80 -9.08
CA VAL A 161 -7.67 -10.00 -9.62
C VAL A 161 -8.23 -9.10 -8.52
N ILE A 162 -7.92 -7.81 -8.61
CA ILE A 162 -8.44 -6.80 -7.68
C ILE A 162 -9.83 -6.33 -8.10
N THR A 163 -10.62 -5.96 -7.10
CA THR A 163 -12.01 -5.48 -7.29
C THR A 163 -12.15 -3.96 -7.13
N ARG A 164 -11.09 -3.30 -6.62
CA ARG A 164 -11.04 -1.84 -6.45
C ARG A 164 -9.65 -1.29 -6.75
N ALA A 165 -9.62 -0.15 -7.46
CA ALA A 165 -8.40 0.63 -7.71
C ALA A 165 -8.73 2.12 -7.89
N VAL A 166 -7.76 2.97 -7.63
CA VAL A 166 -7.78 4.40 -7.96
C VAL A 166 -7.60 4.55 -9.47
N GLY A 167 -8.35 5.45 -10.10
CA GLY A 167 -8.31 5.70 -11.54
C GLY A 167 -9.28 4.86 -12.37
N VAL A 168 -10.10 3.99 -11.75
CA VAL A 168 -10.98 3.06 -12.48
C VAL A 168 -12.46 3.43 -12.36
N HIS A 169 -12.92 3.81 -11.18
CA HIS A 169 -14.34 4.10 -10.92
C HIS A 169 -14.58 5.40 -10.17
N VAL A 170 -15.74 6.04 -10.40
CA VAL A 170 -16.23 7.21 -9.63
C VAL A 170 -17.59 6.85 -9.02
N PRO A 171 -17.76 7.05 -7.71
CA PRO A 171 -16.71 7.33 -6.72
C PRO A 171 -15.84 6.11 -6.46
N VAL A 172 -14.56 6.33 -6.13
CA VAL A 172 -13.72 5.27 -5.60
C VAL A 172 -14.17 4.92 -4.18
N ARG A 173 -14.25 3.62 -3.86
CA ARG A 173 -14.60 3.16 -2.52
C ARG A 173 -13.33 2.90 -1.72
N VAL A 174 -13.14 3.69 -0.66
CA VAL A 174 -12.00 3.60 0.24
C VAL A 174 -12.42 2.93 1.54
N ASP A 175 -11.69 1.94 2.00
CA ASP A 175 -11.87 1.39 3.35
C ASP A 175 -10.92 2.11 4.32
N PHE A 176 -11.43 2.41 5.53
CA PHE A 176 -10.67 3.09 6.59
C PHE A 176 -10.58 2.21 7.82
N PHE A 177 -9.41 2.27 8.46
CA PHE A 177 -9.15 1.56 9.72
C PHE A 177 -8.46 2.52 10.69
N ASP A 178 -8.69 2.32 11.98
CA ASP A 178 -7.96 3.00 13.04
C ASP A 178 -7.51 2.01 14.11
N VAL A 179 -6.29 2.18 14.59
CA VAL A 179 -5.68 1.30 15.59
C VAL A 179 -4.89 2.15 16.58
N LYS A 180 -5.08 1.86 17.87
CA LYS A 180 -4.27 2.46 18.91
C LYS A 180 -2.91 1.78 18.96
N LEU A 181 -1.85 2.58 18.90
CA LEU A 181 -0.48 2.09 18.92
C LEU A 181 0.11 2.15 20.32
N GLU A 182 1.00 1.21 20.59
CA GLU A 182 1.90 1.22 21.73
C GLU A 182 3.34 1.54 21.27
N LYS A 183 4.12 2.13 22.19
CA LYS A 183 5.52 2.46 21.89
C LYS A 183 6.32 1.21 21.53
N GLY A 184 7.00 1.25 20.38
CA GLY A 184 7.77 0.13 19.83
C GLY A 184 7.02 -0.68 18.77
N ASP A 185 5.71 -0.44 18.59
CA ASP A 185 4.94 -1.06 17.51
C ASP A 185 5.54 -0.68 16.16
N LYS A 186 5.58 -1.66 15.27
CA LYS A 186 6.03 -1.45 13.89
C LYS A 186 4.87 -1.59 12.92
N LEU A 187 4.91 -0.75 11.91
CA LEU A 187 3.97 -0.72 10.81
C LEU A 187 4.69 -1.18 9.54
N LEU A 188 4.10 -2.13 8.82
CA LEU A 188 4.59 -2.56 7.52
C LEU A 188 3.51 -2.28 6.48
N LEU A 189 3.80 -1.37 5.53
CA LEU A 189 3.01 -1.22 4.31
C LEU A 189 3.77 -1.91 3.18
N CYS A 190 3.07 -2.66 2.34
CA CYS A 190 3.71 -3.36 1.22
C CYS A 190 2.76 -3.61 0.05
N SER A 191 3.33 -3.76 -1.14
CA SER A 191 2.63 -4.29 -2.32
C SER A 191 2.49 -5.82 -2.25
N ASP A 192 1.67 -6.39 -3.11
CA ASP A 192 1.41 -7.83 -3.21
C ASP A 192 2.66 -8.65 -3.58
N GLY A 193 3.64 -8.02 -4.25
CA GLY A 193 4.91 -8.64 -4.58
C GLY A 193 5.71 -9.11 -3.37
N LEU A 194 5.49 -8.54 -2.18
CA LEU A 194 6.03 -9.06 -0.94
C LEU A 194 5.20 -10.26 -0.45
N THR A 195 3.90 -10.09 -0.27
CA THR A 195 3.02 -11.05 0.41
C THR A 195 2.65 -12.27 -0.43
N ASN A 196 2.82 -12.17 -1.74
CA ASN A 196 2.76 -13.31 -2.65
C ASN A 196 4.02 -14.21 -2.59
N MET A 197 5.13 -13.70 -2.03
CA MET A 197 6.42 -14.40 -1.98
C MET A 197 6.87 -14.76 -0.58
N VAL A 198 6.40 -14.08 0.46
CA VAL A 198 6.81 -14.27 1.86
C VAL A 198 5.57 -14.45 2.72
N GLU A 199 5.56 -15.48 3.57
CA GLU A 199 4.47 -15.75 4.52
C GLU A 199 4.52 -14.76 5.70
N ASP A 200 3.36 -14.49 6.33
CA ASP A 200 3.25 -13.54 7.43
C ASP A 200 4.18 -13.90 8.60
N GLU A 201 4.31 -15.17 8.91
CA GLU A 201 5.22 -15.71 9.92
C GLU A 201 6.70 -15.37 9.62
N ASP A 202 7.11 -15.51 8.35
CA ASP A 202 8.47 -15.20 7.91
C ASP A 202 8.71 -13.67 7.91
N ILE A 203 7.71 -12.89 7.53
CA ILE A 203 7.74 -11.43 7.65
C ILE A 203 8.00 -11.03 9.12
N LEU A 204 7.21 -11.57 10.05
CA LEU A 204 7.38 -11.33 11.48
C LEU A 204 8.80 -11.64 11.97
N GLN A 205 9.32 -12.82 11.59
CA GLN A 205 10.65 -13.25 11.99
C GLN A 205 11.76 -12.37 11.42
N LEU A 206 11.63 -11.97 10.16
CA LEU A 206 12.60 -11.09 9.50
C LEU A 206 12.63 -9.72 10.16
N VAL A 207 11.46 -9.14 10.45
CA VAL A 207 11.36 -7.83 11.11
C VAL A 207 11.91 -7.89 12.54
N LYS A 208 11.53 -8.90 13.32
CA LYS A 208 11.99 -9.05 14.72
C LYS A 208 13.50 -9.30 14.86
N LYS A 209 14.11 -10.02 13.93
CA LYS A 209 15.54 -10.38 13.96
C LYS A 209 16.46 -9.31 13.36
N SER A 210 15.93 -8.24 12.84
CA SER A 210 16.72 -7.16 12.22
C SER A 210 17.06 -6.08 13.25
N ALA A 211 18.26 -5.54 13.15
CA ALA A 211 18.76 -4.51 14.07
C ALA A 211 18.22 -3.09 13.74
N SER A 212 17.62 -2.91 12.56
CA SER A 212 17.05 -1.63 12.11
C SER A 212 15.92 -1.84 11.12
N LEU A 213 15.09 -0.79 10.94
CA LEU A 213 14.03 -0.79 9.91
C LEU A 213 14.62 -0.98 8.51
N LYS A 214 15.76 -0.37 8.23
CA LYS A 214 16.48 -0.53 6.97
C LYS A 214 16.85 -1.98 6.72
N GLU A 215 17.54 -2.61 7.67
CA GLU A 215 17.92 -4.03 7.53
C GLU A 215 16.69 -4.92 7.37
N ALA A 216 15.62 -4.67 8.13
CA ALA A 216 14.39 -5.44 8.01
C ALA A 216 13.78 -5.33 6.61
N ALA A 217 13.65 -4.12 6.07
CA ALA A 217 13.10 -3.89 4.73
C ALA A 217 13.98 -4.54 3.64
N GLU A 218 15.31 -4.40 3.71
CA GLU A 218 16.23 -5.02 2.75
C GLU A 218 16.16 -6.56 2.80
N ARG A 219 15.99 -7.14 3.98
CA ARG A 219 15.83 -8.59 4.14
C ARG A 219 14.49 -9.10 3.60
N LEU A 220 13.40 -8.36 3.81
CA LEU A 220 12.09 -8.68 3.24
C LEU A 220 12.14 -8.71 1.71
N VAL A 221 12.70 -7.68 1.08
CA VAL A 221 12.88 -7.62 -0.39
C VAL A 221 13.79 -8.75 -0.88
N THR A 222 14.88 -9.02 -0.16
CA THR A 222 15.80 -10.11 -0.51
C THR A 222 15.11 -11.48 -0.46
N GLU A 223 14.31 -11.74 0.57
CA GLU A 223 13.61 -13.02 0.71
C GLU A 223 12.51 -13.16 -0.36
N ALA A 224 11.74 -12.08 -0.64
CA ALA A 224 10.76 -12.09 -1.73
C ALA A 224 11.41 -12.38 -3.09
N ASN A 225 12.55 -11.77 -3.38
CA ASN A 225 13.32 -12.03 -4.59
C ASN A 225 13.87 -13.46 -4.67
N LYS A 226 14.34 -14.02 -3.55
CA LYS A 226 14.81 -15.40 -3.43
C LYS A 226 13.68 -16.40 -3.70
N ASN A 227 12.46 -16.11 -3.24
CA ASN A 227 11.28 -16.93 -3.43
C ASN A 227 10.65 -16.76 -4.83
N GLY A 228 11.30 -16.00 -5.71
CA GLY A 228 10.95 -15.91 -7.13
C GLY A 228 10.85 -14.50 -7.69
N GLY A 229 10.59 -13.48 -6.85
CA GLY A 229 10.51 -12.08 -7.27
C GLY A 229 9.59 -11.89 -8.48
N LYS A 230 8.38 -12.43 -8.41
CA LYS A 230 7.48 -12.51 -9.57
C LYS A 230 6.88 -11.16 -9.95
N ASP A 231 6.85 -10.23 -9.01
CA ASP A 231 6.35 -8.88 -9.18
C ASP A 231 7.29 -7.82 -8.62
N ASN A 232 6.93 -6.54 -8.78
CA ASN A 232 7.56 -5.43 -8.10
C ASN A 232 7.34 -5.58 -6.59
N ILE A 233 8.31 -5.22 -5.77
CA ILE A 233 8.29 -5.44 -4.34
C ILE A 233 8.52 -4.11 -3.65
N SER A 234 7.51 -3.60 -2.98
CA SER A 234 7.57 -2.33 -2.26
C SER A 234 7.28 -2.52 -0.79
N VAL A 235 8.09 -1.88 0.04
CA VAL A 235 8.05 -1.97 1.50
C VAL A 235 8.23 -0.59 2.10
N VAL A 236 7.34 -0.20 3.00
CA VAL A 236 7.53 0.91 3.94
C VAL A 236 7.41 0.33 5.35
N LEU A 237 8.49 0.40 6.11
CA LEU A 237 8.52 0.05 7.53
C LEU A 237 8.61 1.30 8.39
N ALA A 238 7.77 1.39 9.42
CA ALA A 238 7.85 2.45 10.40
C ALA A 238 7.79 1.90 11.83
N GLU A 239 8.32 2.65 12.80
CA GLU A 239 8.28 2.34 14.23
C GLU A 239 7.71 3.52 15.00
N TYR A 240 6.70 3.25 15.84
CA TYR A 240 6.10 4.24 16.73
C TYR A 240 6.96 4.38 18.00
N GLU A 241 7.43 5.63 18.30
CA GLU A 241 8.35 5.96 19.41
C GLU A 241 7.66 6.65 20.57
#